data_bbd5060633a9cde65549c51f163fda71
#
_entry.id   bbd5060633a9cde65549c51f163fda71
#
_cell.length_a   1.000
_cell.length_b   1.000
_cell.length_c   1.000
_cell.angle_alpha   90.00
_cell.angle_beta   90.00
_cell.angle_gamma   90.00
#
_symmetry.space_group_name_H-M   'P 1'
#
loop_
_entity.id
_entity.type
_entity.pdbx_description
1 polymer ?
#
loop_
_entity_poly.entity_id
_entity_poly.type
_entity_poly.pdbx_seq_one_letter_code
_entity_poly.pdbx_strand_id
1 'polypeptide(L)'
;MEKKFDFKKFLSNNAIIILIILLALFVGCTTQNFFTETNGKNLLLNVAPRFIIACGVSGCLITKGTDLSAGRQVGLAACFSAMLLQSVDYSARMLPWLPDIPWPVALLIVMAIMACFGAINGCIIAFLKVPPFIATLGMQTIVYGLCSVITNNQPMGGYKQSYLTVASGTLGPIPFLAKIGRAHV
;
A
#
# COMPACT_ATOMS: atom_id res chain seq x y z
N MET A 1 14.52 38.67 25.83
CA MET A 1 14.67 38.84 24.34
C MET A 1 13.46 38.23 23.67
N GLU A 2 12.46 39.04 23.33
CA GLU A 2 11.30 38.60 22.54
C GLU A 2 11.77 38.26 21.14
N LYS A 3 11.71 36.97 20.75
CA LYS A 3 11.90 36.53 19.37
C LYS A 3 10.75 37.12 18.54
N LYS A 4 10.97 38.21 17.83
CA LYS A 4 10.03 38.71 16.82
C LYS A 4 9.71 37.57 15.84
N PHE A 5 8.44 37.22 15.75
CA PHE A 5 7.95 36.20 14.83
C PHE A 5 8.18 36.68 13.39
N ASP A 6 9.12 36.08 12.71
CA ASP A 6 9.44 36.42 11.32
C ASP A 6 8.48 35.66 10.39
N PHE A 7 7.38 36.32 10.03
CA PHE A 7 6.32 35.79 9.19
C PHE A 7 6.84 35.32 7.81
N LYS A 8 7.80 36.02 7.23
CA LYS A 8 8.40 35.65 5.94
C LYS A 8 9.17 34.34 6.02
N LYS A 9 9.92 34.17 7.11
CA LYS A 9 10.68 32.94 7.38
C LYS A 9 9.74 31.77 7.70
N PHE A 10 8.65 32.01 8.44
CA PHE A 10 7.61 31.01 8.69
C PHE A 10 6.93 30.57 7.40
N LEU A 11 6.57 31.49 6.53
CA LEU A 11 5.94 31.20 5.24
C LEU A 11 6.87 30.39 4.34
N SER A 12 8.13 30.76 4.26
CA SER A 12 9.14 30.05 3.45
C SER A 12 9.39 28.63 3.95
N ASN A 13 9.51 28.45 5.27
CA ASN A 13 9.77 27.14 5.85
C ASN A 13 8.59 26.16 5.77
N ASN A 14 7.37 26.70 5.70
CA ASN A 14 6.13 25.89 5.66
C ASN A 14 5.39 26.02 4.33
N ALA A 15 6.05 26.51 3.28
CA ALA A 15 5.41 26.82 1.99
C ALA A 15 4.63 25.64 1.40
N ILE A 16 5.17 24.42 1.49
CA ILE A 16 4.51 23.19 0.98
C ILE A 16 3.23 22.89 1.76
N ILE A 17 3.28 22.99 3.08
CA ILE A 17 2.11 22.71 3.94
C ILE A 17 1.02 23.74 3.67
N ILE A 18 1.39 25.00 3.57
CA ILE A 18 0.46 26.10 3.28
C ILE A 18 -0.17 25.93 1.90
N LEU A 19 0.62 25.55 0.90
CA LEU A 19 0.11 25.26 -0.44
C LEU A 19 -0.89 24.10 -0.44
N ILE A 20 -0.61 23.02 0.28
CA ILE A 20 -1.51 21.88 0.39
C ILE A 20 -2.83 22.30 1.06
N ILE A 21 -2.78 23.08 2.13
CA ILE A 21 -3.98 23.59 2.82
C ILE A 21 -4.79 24.49 1.89
N LEU A 22 -4.17 25.42 1.18
CA LEU A 22 -4.84 26.29 0.22
C LEU A 22 -5.49 25.50 -0.91
N LEU A 23 -4.80 24.50 -1.47
CA LEU A 23 -5.38 23.63 -2.49
C LEU A 23 -6.56 22.80 -1.94
N ALA A 24 -6.44 22.28 -0.73
CA ALA A 24 -7.54 21.54 -0.10
C ALA A 24 -8.77 22.41 0.16
N LEU A 25 -8.57 23.66 0.60
CA LEU A 25 -9.64 24.64 0.76
C LEU A 25 -10.25 25.02 -0.58
N PHE A 26 -9.44 25.28 -1.59
CA PHE A 26 -9.93 25.61 -2.94
C PHE A 26 -10.79 24.48 -3.51
N VAL A 27 -10.32 23.24 -3.46
CA VAL A 27 -11.07 22.06 -3.90
C VAL A 27 -12.33 21.86 -3.05
N GLY A 28 -12.23 22.09 -1.73
CA GLY A 28 -13.36 22.00 -0.82
C GLY A 28 -14.48 23.01 -1.10
N CYS A 29 -14.12 24.20 -1.58
CA CYS A 29 -15.10 25.23 -1.95
C CYS A 29 -15.68 25.02 -3.36
N THR A 30 -14.94 24.38 -4.27
CA THR A 30 -15.34 24.19 -5.68
C THR A 30 -16.06 22.87 -5.92
N THR A 31 -15.79 21.85 -5.11
CA THR A 31 -16.33 20.49 -5.31
C THR A 31 -17.49 20.23 -4.33
N GLN A 32 -18.65 19.92 -4.88
CA GLN A 32 -19.80 19.50 -4.07
C GLN A 32 -19.46 18.20 -3.31
N ASN A 33 -19.90 18.10 -2.07
CA ASN A 33 -19.71 16.94 -1.19
C ASN A 33 -18.24 16.66 -0.76
N PHE A 34 -17.32 17.61 -0.92
CA PHE A 34 -15.95 17.43 -0.46
C PHE A 34 -15.86 17.23 1.07
N PHE A 35 -16.59 18.02 1.85
CA PHE A 35 -16.64 17.94 3.32
C PHE A 35 -17.69 16.97 3.85
N THR A 36 -18.02 15.90 3.10
CA THR A 36 -18.91 14.86 3.59
C THR A 36 -18.18 13.82 4.41
N GLU A 37 -18.91 13.19 5.35
CA GLU A 37 -18.40 12.08 6.16
C GLU A 37 -17.90 10.92 5.27
N THR A 38 -18.60 10.66 4.17
CA THR A 38 -18.22 9.60 3.20
C THR A 38 -16.89 9.91 2.54
N ASN A 39 -16.66 11.16 2.13
CA ASN A 39 -15.38 11.54 1.53
C ASN A 39 -14.25 11.50 2.55
N GLY A 40 -14.48 11.93 3.79
CA GLY A 40 -13.54 11.81 4.89
C GLY A 40 -13.13 10.36 5.15
N LYS A 41 -14.08 9.43 5.18
CA LYS A 41 -13.82 7.99 5.30
C LYS A 41 -13.01 7.43 4.12
N ASN A 42 -13.36 7.83 2.90
CA ASN A 42 -12.61 7.42 1.71
C ASN A 42 -11.16 7.95 1.72
N LEU A 43 -10.95 9.17 2.18
CA LEU A 43 -9.62 9.74 2.35
C LEU A 43 -8.79 8.94 3.35
N LEU A 44 -9.33 8.63 4.52
CA LEU A 44 -8.67 7.80 5.53
C LEU A 44 -8.32 6.42 4.99
N LEU A 45 -9.22 5.78 4.25
CA LEU A 45 -8.99 4.48 3.63
C LEU A 45 -7.85 4.51 2.61
N ASN A 46 -7.70 5.60 1.87
CA ASN A 46 -6.63 5.76 0.90
C ASN A 46 -5.28 6.12 1.56
N VAL A 47 -5.31 6.83 2.68
CA VAL A 47 -4.09 7.28 3.39
C VAL A 47 -3.54 6.18 4.28
N ALA A 48 -4.39 5.40 4.96
CA ALA A 48 -3.97 4.41 5.95
C ALA A 48 -2.95 3.38 5.41
N PRO A 49 -3.15 2.73 4.25
CA PRO A 49 -2.15 1.80 3.71
C PRO A 49 -0.82 2.47 3.40
N ARG A 50 -0.87 3.69 2.84
CA ARG A 50 0.35 4.45 2.51
C ARG A 50 1.11 4.86 3.77
N PHE A 51 0.40 5.18 4.85
CA PHE A 51 1.01 5.50 6.13
C PHE A 51 1.73 4.28 6.73
N ILE A 52 1.14 3.09 6.67
CA ILE A 52 1.76 1.85 7.13
C ILE A 52 3.05 1.56 6.33
N ILE A 53 2.99 1.71 4.99
CA ILE A 53 4.17 1.55 4.13
C ILE A 53 5.24 2.58 4.50
N ALA A 54 4.88 3.83 4.71
CA ALA A 54 5.81 4.88 5.12
C ALA A 54 6.51 4.57 6.45
N CYS A 55 5.78 4.03 7.43
CA CYS A 55 6.35 3.56 8.70
C CYS A 55 7.37 2.42 8.47
N GLY A 56 7.06 1.48 7.59
CA GLY A 56 8.00 0.40 7.24
C GLY A 56 9.27 0.90 6.56
N VAL A 57 9.13 1.81 5.59
CA VAL A 57 10.26 2.39 4.84
C VAL A 57 11.09 3.34 5.71
N SER A 58 10.50 3.95 6.74
CA SER A 58 11.23 4.87 7.63
C SER A 58 12.42 4.20 8.32
N GLY A 59 12.32 2.91 8.64
CA GLY A 59 13.44 2.12 9.17
C GLY A 59 14.63 2.08 8.21
N CYS A 60 14.39 1.93 6.93
CA CYS A 60 15.42 1.95 5.90
C CYS A 60 16.09 3.33 5.78
N LEU A 61 15.31 4.41 5.91
CA LEU A 61 15.83 5.78 5.86
C LEU A 61 16.74 6.10 7.07
N ILE A 62 16.40 5.60 8.27
CA ILE A 62 17.23 5.76 9.47
C ILE A 62 18.61 5.12 9.26
N THR A 63 18.68 4.00 8.57
CA THR A 63 19.95 3.31 8.22
C THR A 63 20.65 3.90 7.00
N LYS A 64 20.23 5.08 6.54
CA LYS A 64 20.75 5.76 5.32
C LYS A 64 20.57 4.95 4.04
N GLY A 65 19.63 4.01 4.02
CA GLY A 65 19.21 3.28 2.84
C GLY A 65 17.92 3.86 2.27
N THR A 66 17.68 3.64 0.99
CA THR A 66 16.41 3.97 0.33
C THR A 66 15.80 2.68 -0.20
N ASP A 67 14.57 2.38 0.17
CA ASP A 67 13.84 1.23 -0.39
C ASP A 67 12.82 1.71 -1.42
N LEU A 68 13.16 1.54 -2.69
CA LEU A 68 12.28 1.86 -3.82
C LEU A 68 11.37 0.68 -4.20
N SER A 69 11.64 -0.51 -3.68
CA SER A 69 10.89 -1.72 -4.01
C SER A 69 9.56 -1.85 -3.26
N ALA A 70 9.39 -1.13 -2.15
CA ALA A 70 8.24 -1.25 -1.25
C ALA A 70 6.90 -1.13 -1.97
N GLY A 71 6.73 -0.14 -2.86
CA GLY A 71 5.51 0.04 -3.63
C GLY A 71 5.16 -1.14 -4.54
N ARG A 72 6.15 -1.75 -5.18
CA ARG A 72 5.95 -2.93 -6.03
C ARG A 72 5.74 -4.20 -5.22
N GLN A 73 6.37 -4.31 -4.05
CA GLN A 73 6.11 -5.41 -3.12
C GLN A 73 4.67 -5.43 -2.63
N VAL A 74 4.04 -4.28 -2.41
CA VAL A 74 2.60 -4.20 -2.11
C VAL A 74 1.76 -4.74 -3.26
N GLY A 75 2.12 -4.44 -4.52
CA GLY A 75 1.46 -5.02 -5.69
C GLY A 75 1.59 -6.54 -5.75
N LEU A 76 2.80 -7.08 -5.48
CA LEU A 76 3.03 -8.52 -5.42
C LEU A 76 2.25 -9.18 -4.27
N ALA A 77 2.21 -8.56 -3.10
CA ALA A 77 1.40 -9.03 -1.98
C ALA A 77 -0.09 -9.09 -2.34
N ALA A 78 -0.59 -8.09 -3.07
CA ALA A 78 -1.97 -8.07 -3.57
C ALA A 78 -2.23 -9.21 -4.57
N CYS A 79 -1.28 -9.48 -5.48
CA CYS A 79 -1.36 -10.62 -6.41
C CYS A 79 -1.44 -11.95 -5.67
N PHE A 80 -0.53 -12.22 -4.74
CA PHE A 80 -0.57 -13.47 -3.97
C PHE A 80 -1.82 -13.59 -3.10
N SER A 81 -2.25 -12.48 -2.47
CA SER A 81 -3.49 -12.46 -1.71
C SER A 81 -4.69 -12.79 -2.59
N ALA A 82 -4.75 -12.22 -3.81
CA ALA A 82 -5.79 -12.53 -4.76
C ALA A 82 -5.81 -14.01 -5.14
N MET A 83 -4.65 -14.57 -5.49
CA MET A 83 -4.54 -16.00 -5.87
C MET A 83 -5.03 -16.94 -4.77
N LEU A 84 -4.68 -16.65 -3.51
CA LEU A 84 -5.03 -17.51 -2.36
C LEU A 84 -6.47 -17.32 -1.89
N LEU A 85 -7.06 -16.13 -2.10
CA LEU A 85 -8.36 -15.74 -1.59
C LEU A 85 -9.47 -15.73 -2.65
N GLN A 86 -9.21 -16.24 -3.86
CA GLN A 86 -10.25 -16.44 -4.86
C GLN A 86 -11.29 -17.46 -4.38
N SER A 87 -12.57 -17.16 -4.66
CA SER A 87 -13.67 -18.09 -4.37
C SER A 87 -13.50 -19.42 -5.12
N VAL A 88 -13.93 -20.50 -4.51
CA VAL A 88 -13.89 -21.84 -5.12
C VAL A 88 -14.75 -21.88 -6.39
N ASP A 89 -15.86 -21.14 -6.38
CA ASP A 89 -16.82 -21.09 -7.49
C ASP A 89 -16.42 -20.09 -8.61
N TYR A 90 -15.28 -19.43 -8.48
CA TYR A 90 -14.85 -18.45 -9.47
C TYR A 90 -14.32 -19.16 -10.72
N SER A 91 -14.95 -18.95 -11.87
CA SER A 91 -14.66 -19.63 -13.14
C SER A 91 -13.24 -19.41 -13.68
N ALA A 92 -12.64 -18.24 -13.37
CA ALA A 92 -11.26 -17.88 -13.76
C ALA A 92 -10.28 -18.01 -12.57
N ARG A 93 -10.50 -18.99 -11.68
CA ARG A 93 -9.61 -19.23 -10.53
C ARG A 93 -8.23 -19.65 -11.00
N MET A 94 -7.19 -18.97 -10.52
CA MET A 94 -5.81 -19.22 -10.95
C MET A 94 -5.24 -20.53 -10.41
N LEU A 95 -5.65 -20.93 -9.19
CA LEU A 95 -5.21 -22.16 -8.54
C LEU A 95 -6.41 -23.09 -8.26
N PRO A 96 -6.95 -23.78 -9.30
CA PRO A 96 -8.14 -24.63 -9.12
C PRO A 96 -7.93 -25.80 -8.16
N TRP A 97 -6.68 -26.28 -8.04
CA TRP A 97 -6.27 -27.41 -7.18
C TRP A 97 -6.10 -27.01 -5.71
N LEU A 98 -6.09 -25.70 -5.40
CA LEU A 98 -5.87 -25.24 -4.04
C LEU A 98 -7.17 -25.38 -3.23
N PRO A 99 -7.15 -26.01 -2.02
CA PRO A 99 -8.31 -26.07 -1.16
C PRO A 99 -8.76 -24.69 -0.69
N ASP A 100 -9.91 -24.63 -0.06
CA ASP A 100 -10.42 -23.40 0.52
C ASP A 100 -9.61 -23.01 1.76
N ILE A 101 -8.71 -22.04 1.62
CA ILE A 101 -7.84 -21.56 2.70
C ILE A 101 -8.56 -20.45 3.48
N PRO A 102 -8.60 -20.50 4.82
CA PRO A 102 -9.11 -19.41 5.64
C PRO A 102 -8.29 -18.13 5.39
N TRP A 103 -8.97 -16.98 5.32
CA TRP A 103 -8.32 -15.71 5.01
C TRP A 103 -7.15 -15.34 5.95
N PRO A 104 -7.14 -15.64 7.28
CA PRO A 104 -5.99 -15.31 8.13
C PRO A 104 -4.74 -16.12 7.75
N VAL A 105 -4.93 -17.39 7.38
CA VAL A 105 -3.83 -18.26 6.94
C VAL A 105 -3.25 -17.77 5.62
N ALA A 106 -4.10 -17.39 4.68
CA ALA A 106 -3.64 -16.80 3.41
C ALA A 106 -2.82 -15.53 3.63
N LEU A 107 -3.25 -14.64 4.53
CA LEU A 107 -2.49 -13.43 4.87
C LEU A 107 -1.13 -13.76 5.51
N LEU A 108 -1.07 -14.73 6.42
CA LEU A 108 0.20 -15.17 7.01
C LEU A 108 1.17 -15.72 5.96
N ILE A 109 0.66 -16.50 5.01
CA ILE A 109 1.48 -17.01 3.89
C ILE A 109 2.04 -15.84 3.06
N VAL A 110 1.19 -14.87 2.71
CA VAL A 110 1.63 -13.70 1.94
C VAL A 110 2.66 -12.89 2.72
N MET A 111 2.45 -12.68 4.01
CA MET A 111 3.42 -11.97 4.86
C MET A 111 4.77 -12.70 4.90
N ALA A 112 4.78 -14.03 5.01
CA ALA A 112 6.01 -14.82 4.97
C ALA A 112 6.73 -14.70 3.63
N ILE A 113 5.99 -14.76 2.51
CA ILE A 113 6.56 -14.57 1.17
C ILE A 113 7.18 -13.17 1.04
N MET A 114 6.47 -12.13 1.46
CA MET A 114 6.99 -10.75 1.39
C MET A 114 8.21 -10.56 2.29
N ALA A 115 8.23 -11.17 3.48
CA ALA A 115 9.39 -11.18 4.36
C ALA A 115 10.62 -11.83 3.70
N CYS A 116 10.44 -12.91 2.94
CA CYS A 116 11.52 -13.52 2.15
C CYS A 116 12.08 -12.56 1.09
N PHE A 117 11.22 -11.84 0.35
CA PHE A 117 11.68 -10.83 -0.61
C PHE A 117 12.46 -9.69 0.08
N GLY A 118 11.97 -9.22 1.22
CA GLY A 118 12.68 -8.23 2.03
C GLY A 118 14.03 -8.76 2.54
N ALA A 119 14.08 -9.99 3.01
CA ALA A 119 15.32 -10.63 3.46
C ALA A 119 16.34 -10.79 2.33
N ILE A 120 15.91 -11.22 1.14
CA ILE A 120 16.79 -11.33 -0.04
C ILE A 120 17.38 -9.95 -0.37
N ASN A 121 16.53 -8.91 -0.39
CA ASN A 121 16.99 -7.56 -0.67
C ASN A 121 17.99 -7.06 0.40
N GLY A 122 17.69 -7.31 1.67
CA GLY A 122 18.59 -7.02 2.79
C GLY A 122 19.92 -7.76 2.70
N CYS A 123 19.91 -9.03 2.31
CA CYS A 123 21.13 -9.82 2.10
C CYS A 123 22.00 -9.27 0.97
N ILE A 124 21.40 -8.86 -0.15
CA ILE A 124 22.11 -8.24 -1.27
C ILE A 124 22.82 -6.96 -0.81
N ILE A 125 22.14 -6.14 -0.04
CA ILE A 125 22.70 -4.87 0.46
C ILE A 125 23.81 -5.14 1.51
N ALA A 126 23.54 -6.02 2.48
CA ALA A 126 24.43 -6.22 3.61
C ALA A 126 25.68 -7.04 3.27
N PHE A 127 25.52 -8.16 2.54
CA PHE A 127 26.62 -9.09 2.26
C PHE A 127 27.35 -8.78 0.96
N LEU A 128 26.61 -8.42 -0.10
CA LEU A 128 27.22 -8.06 -1.38
C LEU A 128 27.63 -6.59 -1.44
N LYS A 129 27.32 -5.81 -0.40
CA LYS A 129 27.65 -4.37 -0.30
C LYS A 129 27.17 -3.55 -1.50
N VAL A 130 26.07 -3.98 -2.11
CA VAL A 130 25.44 -3.22 -3.20
C VAL A 130 24.75 -2.00 -2.61
N PRO A 131 24.91 -0.80 -3.23
CA PRO A 131 24.18 0.38 -2.78
C PRO A 131 22.67 0.13 -2.70
N PRO A 132 21.99 0.52 -1.61
CA PRO A 132 20.57 0.25 -1.39
C PRO A 132 19.68 0.68 -2.54
N PHE A 133 19.95 1.84 -3.14
CA PHE A 133 19.25 2.36 -4.29
C PHE A 133 19.27 1.40 -5.49
N ILE A 134 20.44 0.84 -5.83
CA ILE A 134 20.60 -0.07 -6.97
C ILE A 134 19.92 -1.42 -6.68
N ALA A 135 20.12 -1.97 -5.48
CA ALA A 135 19.52 -3.24 -5.09
C ALA A 135 17.98 -3.17 -5.11
N THR A 136 17.41 -2.10 -4.56
CA THR A 136 15.95 -1.92 -4.48
C THR A 136 15.32 -1.59 -5.83
N LEU A 137 16.01 -0.88 -6.71
CA LEU A 137 15.57 -0.69 -8.12
C LEU A 137 15.55 -2.01 -8.87
N GLY A 138 16.59 -2.83 -8.75
CA GLY A 138 16.62 -4.18 -9.33
C GLY A 138 15.47 -5.04 -8.81
N MET A 139 15.28 -5.08 -7.49
CA MET A 139 14.18 -5.79 -6.84
C MET A 139 12.81 -5.30 -7.33
N GLN A 140 12.61 -4.00 -7.44
CA GLN A 140 11.38 -3.41 -7.98
C GLN A 140 11.05 -3.94 -9.38
N THR A 141 12.05 -4.05 -10.24
CA THR A 141 11.89 -4.54 -11.61
C THR A 141 11.57 -6.03 -11.63
N ILE A 142 12.28 -6.83 -10.82
CA ILE A 142 12.02 -8.27 -10.66
C ILE A 142 10.59 -8.52 -10.17
N VAL A 143 10.17 -7.83 -9.14
CA VAL A 143 8.83 -7.94 -8.56
C VAL A 143 7.75 -7.56 -9.57
N TYR A 144 7.97 -6.49 -10.34
CA TYR A 144 7.04 -6.10 -11.41
C TYR A 144 6.92 -7.17 -12.49
N GLY A 145 8.04 -7.69 -12.98
CA GLY A 145 8.06 -8.77 -13.96
C GLY A 145 7.38 -10.03 -13.43
N LEU A 146 7.62 -10.39 -12.16
CA LEU A 146 6.99 -11.53 -11.53
C LEU A 146 5.46 -11.37 -11.44
N CYS A 147 4.96 -10.19 -11.03
CA CYS A 147 3.53 -9.90 -11.06
C CYS A 147 2.94 -10.09 -12.46
N SER A 148 3.58 -9.52 -13.48
CA SER A 148 3.13 -9.62 -14.87
C SER A 148 3.05 -11.06 -15.38
N VAL A 149 4.06 -11.86 -15.07
CA VAL A 149 4.10 -13.29 -15.45
C VAL A 149 3.01 -14.08 -14.70
N ILE A 150 2.88 -13.89 -13.39
CA ILE A 150 1.90 -14.61 -12.56
C ILE A 150 0.47 -14.28 -13.02
N THR A 151 0.17 -13.03 -13.28
CA THR A 151 -1.19 -12.59 -13.63
C THR A 151 -1.51 -12.66 -15.12
N ASN A 152 -0.54 -13.00 -15.98
CA ASN A 152 -0.63 -12.86 -17.42
C ASN A 152 -1.13 -11.46 -17.85
N ASN A 153 -0.77 -10.42 -17.09
CA ASN A 153 -1.23 -9.04 -17.25
C ASN A 153 -2.77 -8.88 -17.19
N GLN A 154 -3.47 -9.82 -16.57
CA GLN A 154 -4.92 -9.75 -16.40
C GLN A 154 -5.28 -9.24 -15.00
N PRO A 155 -6.35 -8.44 -14.88
CA PRO A 155 -6.84 -8.02 -13.57
C PRO A 155 -7.33 -9.22 -12.76
N MET A 156 -6.97 -9.25 -11.48
CA MET A 156 -7.34 -10.33 -10.58
C MET A 156 -8.58 -9.94 -9.77
N GLY A 157 -9.53 -10.85 -9.69
CA GLY A 157 -10.77 -10.66 -8.94
C GLY A 157 -11.31 -11.99 -8.40
N GLY A 158 -12.60 -12.03 -8.05
CA GLY A 158 -13.27 -13.24 -7.57
C GLY A 158 -12.96 -13.60 -6.11
N TYR A 159 -12.76 -12.59 -5.25
CA TYR A 159 -12.47 -12.81 -3.84
C TYR A 159 -13.63 -13.44 -3.08
N LYS A 160 -13.30 -14.24 -2.08
CA LYS A 160 -14.27 -14.84 -1.14
C LYS A 160 -15.06 -13.79 -0.39
N GLN A 161 -16.36 -14.03 -0.20
CA GLN A 161 -17.23 -13.14 0.54
C GLN A 161 -16.76 -12.91 1.99
N SER A 162 -16.22 -13.95 2.64
CA SER A 162 -15.67 -13.85 4.00
C SER A 162 -14.53 -12.83 4.10
N TYR A 163 -13.64 -12.78 3.10
CA TYR A 163 -12.57 -11.79 3.04
C TYR A 163 -13.12 -10.40 2.74
N LEU A 164 -14.06 -10.29 1.79
CA LEU A 164 -14.69 -9.00 1.46
C LEU A 164 -15.42 -8.40 2.67
N THR A 165 -16.10 -9.23 3.47
CA THR A 165 -16.79 -8.79 4.68
C THR A 165 -15.80 -8.22 5.71
N VAL A 166 -14.67 -8.87 5.92
CA VAL A 166 -13.61 -8.37 6.81
C VAL A 166 -12.97 -7.11 6.22
N ALA A 167 -12.68 -7.11 4.92
CA ALA A 167 -12.07 -5.99 4.23
C ALA A 167 -13.00 -4.77 4.13
N SER A 168 -14.31 -4.92 4.07
CA SER A 168 -15.30 -3.84 4.03
C SER A 168 -15.97 -3.56 5.38
N GLY A 169 -15.65 -4.35 6.41
CA GLY A 169 -16.23 -4.22 7.74
C GLY A 169 -15.87 -2.87 8.38
N THR A 170 -16.79 -2.34 9.16
CA THR A 170 -16.60 -1.13 9.96
C THR A 170 -16.69 -1.49 11.43
N LEU A 171 -15.71 -1.09 12.23
CA LEU A 171 -15.81 -1.06 13.69
C LEU A 171 -16.26 0.35 14.09
N GLY A 172 -17.57 0.54 14.25
CA GLY A 172 -18.15 1.86 14.51
C GLY A 172 -17.97 2.81 13.32
N PRO A 173 -17.66 4.09 13.55
CA PRO A 173 -17.47 5.07 12.48
C PRO A 173 -16.16 4.87 11.68
N ILE A 174 -15.25 4.01 12.15
CA ILE A 174 -13.95 3.80 11.51
C ILE A 174 -14.01 2.55 10.63
N PRO A 175 -13.80 2.68 9.31
CA PRO A 175 -13.67 1.52 8.43
C PRO A 175 -12.44 0.71 8.82
N PHE A 176 -12.61 -0.58 9.05
CA PHE A 176 -11.51 -1.51 9.18
C PHE A 176 -10.80 -1.54 7.83
N LEU A 177 -9.55 -1.10 7.73
CA LEU A 177 -8.56 -1.13 6.61
C LEU A 177 -9.07 -1.69 5.26
N ALA A 178 -10.13 -1.19 4.75
CA ALA A 178 -11.05 -2.11 4.18
C ALA A 178 -11.54 -1.81 2.82
N LYS A 179 -11.10 -1.14 2.02
CA LYS A 179 -11.39 -1.18 0.59
C LYS A 179 -10.12 -1.33 -0.25
N ILE A 180 -9.23 -2.18 0.24
CA ILE A 180 -8.20 -2.75 -0.63
C ILE A 180 -8.91 -3.78 -1.50
N GLY A 181 -9.59 -3.37 -2.54
CA GLY A 181 -10.17 -4.34 -3.45
C GLY A 181 -11.42 -3.95 -4.20
N ARG A 182 -11.93 -2.73 -4.06
CA ARG A 182 -12.74 -2.16 -5.14
C ARG A 182 -11.83 -1.39 -6.10
N ALA A 183 -10.81 -2.05 -6.59
CA ALA A 183 -10.16 -1.65 -7.80
C ALA A 183 -10.99 -2.22 -8.95
N HIS A 184 -11.84 -1.39 -9.47
CA HIS A 184 -12.34 -1.30 -10.82
C HIS A 184 -12.80 -2.60 -11.51
N VAL A 185 -14.10 -2.78 -11.47
CA VAL A 185 -14.81 -3.11 -12.69
C VAL A 185 -14.87 -1.86 -13.56
#